data_a3625885e6661bc3a248389df3498bb8
#
_entry.id   a3625885e6661bc3a248389df3498bb8
#
_cell.length_a   1.000
_cell.length_b   1.000
_cell.length_c   1.000
_cell.angle_alpha   90.00
_cell.angle_beta   90.00
_cell.angle_gamma   90.00
#
_symmetry.space_group_name_H-M   'P 1'
#
loop_
_entity.id
_entity.type
_entity.pdbx_description
1 polymer ?
#
loop_
_entity_poly.entity_id
_entity_poly.type
_entity_poly.pdbx_seq_one_letter_code
_entity_poly.pdbx_strand_id
1 'polypeptide(L)'
;TVAWEKEIAASESSTTEFVPFGENVLKYTKDGASYLDKSGKAVWSMSYELKSPICYVNGDYAVIGDQQGNDIYIVDKTGSQGQATTLLPILRVSVSAYGIVAALVEDSNASYVTFFKKDGSELDWAIKTVMSGNGYLMDVSLSPDGTQVMLSDLYLQDGALKNRIVFYNFSEYGKNYPDRLVGGFDELGDSICPRVRFLDEDHACAFADDQVAFFSLENVTSPALVRQAEIDGEVRGVAWSKDYVAVISDNTEGGSESRLSMFKSDGTAMGTADFSYSWRNINIQGDFVILNNENSCRVYSLSGKERFA
;
A
#
# COMPACT_ATOMS: atom_id res chain seq x y z
N THR A 1 28.09 -0.98 8.93
CA THR A 1 28.77 -2.22 8.47
C THR A 1 27.83 -2.95 7.54
N VAL A 2 28.24 -3.20 6.30
CA VAL A 2 27.49 -4.01 5.34
C VAL A 2 27.51 -5.46 5.84
N ALA A 3 26.33 -6.06 6.01
CA ALA A 3 26.22 -7.44 6.49
C ALA A 3 26.52 -8.45 5.37
N TRP A 4 26.07 -8.16 4.18
CA TRP A 4 26.35 -8.94 2.95
C TRP A 4 26.07 -8.06 1.72
N GLU A 5 26.64 -8.44 0.61
CA GLU A 5 26.49 -7.82 -0.69
C GLU A 5 26.32 -8.89 -1.75
N LYS A 6 25.45 -8.68 -2.71
CA LYS A 6 25.24 -9.56 -3.86
C LYS A 6 25.05 -8.73 -5.11
N GLU A 7 25.92 -8.94 -6.07
CA GLU A 7 25.81 -8.33 -7.40
C GLU A 7 24.70 -9.03 -8.20
N ILE A 8 23.87 -8.23 -8.85
CA ILE A 8 22.81 -8.70 -9.75
C ILE A 8 23.14 -8.17 -11.15
N ALA A 9 23.04 -9.05 -12.16
CA ALA A 9 23.28 -8.66 -13.53
C ALA A 9 22.33 -7.52 -13.97
N ALA A 10 22.83 -6.56 -14.72
CA ALA A 10 22.05 -5.40 -15.18
C ALA A 10 20.78 -5.78 -15.95
N SER A 11 20.79 -6.90 -16.67
CA SER A 11 19.62 -7.47 -17.34
C SER A 11 18.55 -8.02 -16.40
N GLU A 12 18.93 -8.41 -15.18
CA GLU A 12 18.01 -8.92 -14.14
C GLU A 12 17.56 -7.81 -13.20
N SER A 13 18.37 -6.76 -13.00
CA SER A 13 18.08 -5.69 -12.03
C SER A 13 16.84 -4.88 -12.40
N SER A 14 16.57 -4.69 -13.69
CA SER A 14 15.40 -3.94 -14.20
C SER A 14 14.06 -4.67 -14.02
N THR A 15 14.10 -5.99 -13.78
CA THR A 15 12.91 -6.86 -13.66
C THR A 15 12.77 -7.50 -12.27
N THR A 16 13.71 -7.23 -11.38
CA THR A 16 13.75 -7.78 -10.02
C THR A 16 13.39 -6.71 -9.01
N GLU A 17 12.42 -7.01 -8.17
CA GLU A 17 11.99 -6.15 -7.08
C GLU A 17 12.30 -6.80 -5.72
N PHE A 18 12.57 -5.95 -4.73
CA PHE A 18 12.85 -6.35 -3.37
C PHE A 18 11.95 -5.57 -2.42
N VAL A 19 11.28 -6.27 -1.53
CA VAL A 19 10.45 -5.65 -0.49
C VAL A 19 10.82 -6.20 0.89
N PRO A 20 10.89 -5.36 1.92
CA PRO A 20 11.03 -5.83 3.30
C PRO A 20 9.87 -6.74 3.66
N PHE A 21 10.18 -7.90 4.28
CA PHE A 21 9.19 -8.85 4.73
C PHE A 21 9.62 -9.45 6.07
N GLY A 22 9.04 -8.93 7.16
CA GLY A 22 9.50 -9.21 8.50
C GLY A 22 10.95 -8.75 8.71
N GLU A 23 11.80 -9.64 9.20
CA GLU A 23 13.22 -9.35 9.41
C GLU A 23 14.11 -9.60 8.18
N ASN A 24 13.51 -10.05 7.08
CA ASN A 24 14.16 -10.51 5.88
C ASN A 24 13.62 -9.77 4.65
N VAL A 25 13.96 -10.26 3.45
CA VAL A 25 13.60 -9.62 2.18
C VAL A 25 12.88 -10.61 1.27
N LEU A 26 11.76 -10.19 0.71
CA LEU A 26 11.10 -10.89 -0.39
C LEU A 26 11.62 -10.32 -1.71
N LYS A 27 12.28 -11.17 -2.51
CA LYS A 27 12.65 -10.92 -3.89
C LYS A 27 11.57 -11.47 -4.80
N TYR A 28 11.08 -10.69 -5.77
CA TYR A 28 10.13 -11.21 -6.76
C TYR A 28 10.45 -10.70 -8.17
N THR A 29 10.09 -11.50 -9.14
CA THR A 29 10.27 -11.26 -10.58
C THR A 29 9.04 -11.74 -11.33
N LYS A 30 9.06 -11.72 -12.67
CA LYS A 30 8.04 -12.35 -13.52
C LYS A 30 7.98 -13.87 -13.41
N ASP A 31 9.10 -14.50 -13.04
CA ASP A 31 9.29 -15.95 -13.10
C ASP A 31 9.22 -16.63 -11.73
N GLY A 32 9.13 -15.84 -10.64
CA GLY A 32 9.03 -16.41 -9.31
C GLY A 32 9.41 -15.45 -8.19
N ALA A 33 9.38 -15.98 -6.97
CA ALA A 33 9.73 -15.26 -5.76
C ALA A 33 10.66 -16.08 -4.86
N SER A 34 11.45 -15.38 -4.04
CA SER A 34 12.35 -15.98 -3.05
C SER A 34 12.37 -15.16 -1.79
N TYR A 35 12.30 -15.81 -0.64
CA TYR A 35 12.46 -15.17 0.66
C TYR A 35 13.90 -15.33 1.11
N LEU A 36 14.61 -14.20 1.26
CA LEU A 36 16.04 -14.16 1.51
C LEU A 36 16.30 -13.77 2.96
N ASP A 37 17.12 -14.56 3.65
CA ASP A 37 17.55 -14.27 5.01
C ASP A 37 18.59 -13.12 5.08
N LYS A 38 19.03 -12.79 6.29
CA LYS A 38 20.03 -11.73 6.55
C LYS A 38 21.42 -12.02 5.95
N SER A 39 21.66 -13.22 5.42
CA SER A 39 22.88 -13.58 4.68
C SER A 39 22.69 -13.57 3.15
N GLY A 40 21.48 -13.23 2.68
CA GLY A 40 21.12 -13.28 1.26
C GLY A 40 20.82 -14.70 0.75
N LYS A 41 20.75 -15.70 1.64
CA LYS A 41 20.40 -17.07 1.28
C LYS A 41 18.88 -17.23 1.22
N ALA A 42 18.40 -17.95 0.21
CA ALA A 42 16.98 -18.26 0.09
C ALA A 42 16.54 -19.22 1.21
N VAL A 43 15.56 -18.82 2.00
CA VAL A 43 14.84 -19.64 2.96
C VAL A 43 13.89 -20.55 2.19
N TRP A 44 13.16 -19.97 1.23
CA TRP A 44 12.35 -20.67 0.26
C TRP A 44 12.35 -19.94 -1.08
N SER A 45 11.98 -20.65 -2.13
CA SER A 45 11.77 -20.12 -3.48
C SER A 45 10.57 -20.79 -4.12
N MET A 46 9.86 -20.06 -4.98
CA MET A 46 8.76 -20.56 -5.78
C MET A 46 8.86 -20.03 -7.20
N SER A 47 8.31 -20.78 -8.14
CA SER A 47 8.22 -20.39 -9.55
C SER A 47 6.76 -20.14 -9.94
N TYR A 48 6.56 -19.13 -10.77
CA TYR A 48 5.31 -18.81 -11.44
C TYR A 48 5.64 -18.13 -12.76
N GLU A 49 4.65 -17.81 -13.55
CA GLU A 49 4.80 -17.01 -14.77
C GLU A 49 3.78 -15.89 -14.74
N LEU A 50 4.25 -14.65 -14.53
CA LEU A 50 3.45 -13.43 -14.50
C LEU A 50 3.98 -12.42 -15.53
N LYS A 51 3.09 -11.59 -16.06
CA LYS A 51 3.46 -10.55 -17.04
C LYS A 51 3.88 -9.26 -16.37
N SER A 52 3.15 -8.86 -15.33
CA SER A 52 3.35 -7.60 -14.60
C SER A 52 3.14 -7.81 -13.11
N PRO A 53 4.08 -8.45 -12.39
CA PRO A 53 3.91 -8.75 -10.98
C PRO A 53 3.86 -7.47 -10.14
N ILE A 54 2.87 -7.41 -9.24
CA ILE A 54 2.76 -6.44 -8.16
C ILE A 54 2.75 -7.18 -6.84
N CYS A 55 3.36 -6.60 -5.82
CA CYS A 55 3.46 -7.22 -4.51
C CYS A 55 2.97 -6.28 -3.42
N TYR A 56 2.25 -6.83 -2.46
CA TYR A 56 1.84 -6.16 -1.23
C TYR A 56 2.20 -7.03 -0.03
N VAL A 57 2.84 -6.42 0.97
CA VAL A 57 3.26 -7.09 2.20
C VAL A 57 2.52 -6.49 3.39
N ASN A 58 2.00 -7.33 4.27
CA ASN A 58 1.40 -6.91 5.53
C ASN A 58 1.59 -8.00 6.60
N GLY A 59 2.26 -7.63 7.69
CA GLY A 59 2.55 -8.54 8.79
C GLY A 59 3.33 -9.77 8.33
N ASP A 60 2.75 -10.93 8.50
CA ASP A 60 3.35 -12.23 8.17
C ASP A 60 3.03 -12.73 6.76
N TYR A 61 2.23 -11.97 5.99
CA TYR A 61 1.77 -12.37 4.66
C TYR A 61 2.22 -11.39 3.57
N ALA A 62 2.42 -11.95 2.40
CA ALA A 62 2.58 -11.19 1.17
C ALA A 62 1.69 -11.78 0.07
N VAL A 63 1.22 -10.92 -0.80
CA VAL A 63 0.46 -11.30 -1.99
C VAL A 63 1.19 -10.79 -3.22
N ILE A 64 1.31 -11.63 -4.24
CA ILE A 64 1.88 -11.30 -5.54
C ILE A 64 0.81 -11.54 -6.58
N GLY A 65 0.38 -10.46 -7.26
CA GLY A 65 -0.66 -10.51 -8.29
C GLY A 65 -0.10 -10.12 -9.65
N ASP A 66 -0.72 -10.62 -10.71
CA ASP A 66 -0.43 -10.20 -12.08
C ASP A 66 -1.29 -9.00 -12.45
N GLN A 67 -0.70 -7.80 -12.45
CA GLN A 67 -1.42 -6.59 -12.85
C GLN A 67 -1.84 -6.67 -14.31
N GLN A 68 -3.12 -6.40 -14.60
CA GLN A 68 -3.78 -6.62 -15.88
C GLN A 68 -3.89 -8.11 -16.28
N GLY A 69 -3.49 -9.02 -15.42
CA GLY A 69 -3.73 -10.46 -15.49
C GLY A 69 -4.76 -10.89 -14.44
N ASN A 70 -4.75 -12.18 -14.09
CA ASN A 70 -5.77 -12.76 -13.22
C ASN A 70 -5.20 -13.57 -12.05
N ASP A 71 -3.91 -13.88 -12.05
CA ASP A 71 -3.33 -14.80 -11.08
C ASP A 71 -2.82 -14.09 -9.83
N ILE A 72 -3.02 -14.73 -8.68
CA ILE A 72 -2.64 -14.28 -7.35
C ILE A 72 -1.93 -15.41 -6.62
N TYR A 73 -0.76 -15.13 -6.07
CA TYR A 73 0.00 -16.02 -5.20
C TYR A 73 0.07 -15.44 -3.79
N ILE A 74 -0.24 -16.25 -2.80
CA ILE A 74 -0.28 -15.87 -1.39
C ILE A 74 0.85 -16.62 -0.68
N VAL A 75 1.72 -15.86 -0.02
CA VAL A 75 2.91 -16.41 0.66
C VAL A 75 3.00 -15.89 2.09
N ASP A 76 3.66 -16.63 2.93
CA ASP A 76 4.12 -16.18 4.24
C ASP A 76 5.64 -16.43 4.39
N LYS A 77 6.17 -16.23 5.59
CA LYS A 77 7.59 -16.44 5.89
C LYS A 77 8.03 -17.91 5.74
N THR A 78 7.10 -18.85 5.67
CA THR A 78 7.37 -20.30 5.52
C THR A 78 7.24 -20.79 4.07
N GLY A 79 6.64 -19.99 3.18
CA GLY A 79 6.48 -20.32 1.77
C GLY A 79 5.07 -20.04 1.24
N SER A 80 4.72 -20.75 0.16
CA SER A 80 3.42 -20.64 -0.49
C SER A 80 2.30 -21.12 0.42
N GLN A 81 1.24 -20.31 0.55
CA GLN A 81 0.04 -20.61 1.34
C GLN A 81 -1.16 -20.92 0.44
N GLY A 82 -1.26 -20.25 -0.70
CA GLY A 82 -2.38 -20.44 -1.61
C GLY A 82 -2.18 -19.74 -2.95
N GLN A 83 -3.08 -20.05 -3.86
CA GLN A 83 -3.21 -19.43 -5.17
C GLN A 83 -4.67 -19.18 -5.47
N ALA A 84 -4.97 -18.04 -6.08
CA ALA A 84 -6.29 -17.68 -6.55
C ALA A 84 -6.23 -17.13 -7.98
N THR A 85 -7.36 -17.18 -8.68
CA THR A 85 -7.50 -16.60 -10.01
C THR A 85 -8.77 -15.76 -10.05
N THR A 86 -8.66 -14.51 -10.46
CA THR A 86 -9.79 -13.61 -10.60
C THR A 86 -10.49 -13.78 -11.94
N LEU A 87 -11.78 -13.47 -12.00
CA LEU A 87 -12.54 -13.51 -13.27
C LEU A 87 -12.23 -12.31 -14.19
N LEU A 88 -11.85 -11.19 -13.59
CA LEU A 88 -11.56 -9.93 -14.29
C LEU A 88 -10.10 -9.52 -14.06
N PRO A 89 -9.53 -8.69 -14.95
CA PRO A 89 -8.16 -8.22 -14.80
C PRO A 89 -7.91 -7.49 -13.47
N ILE A 90 -6.78 -7.77 -12.84
CA ILE A 90 -6.35 -7.20 -11.56
C ILE A 90 -5.76 -5.81 -11.78
N LEU A 91 -6.23 -4.82 -11.00
CA LEU A 91 -5.62 -3.50 -10.91
C LEU A 91 -4.69 -3.40 -9.69
N ARG A 92 -5.17 -3.86 -8.53
CA ARG A 92 -4.48 -3.80 -7.24
C ARG A 92 -4.74 -5.08 -6.45
N VAL A 93 -3.81 -5.40 -5.58
CA VAL A 93 -3.96 -6.44 -4.57
C VAL A 93 -3.60 -5.89 -3.20
N SER A 94 -4.23 -6.41 -2.17
CA SER A 94 -3.93 -6.11 -0.77
C SER A 94 -4.04 -7.40 0.04
N VAL A 95 -3.31 -7.47 1.14
CA VAL A 95 -3.40 -8.59 2.08
C VAL A 95 -3.48 -8.05 3.50
N SER A 96 -4.30 -8.66 4.35
CA SER A 96 -4.35 -8.36 5.78
C SER A 96 -3.22 -9.05 6.53
N ALA A 97 -2.97 -8.62 7.78
CA ALA A 97 -1.95 -9.23 8.63
C ALA A 97 -2.23 -10.72 8.92
N TYR A 98 -3.47 -11.18 8.76
CA TYR A 98 -3.87 -12.59 8.98
C TYR A 98 -4.14 -13.35 7.69
N GLY A 99 -3.81 -12.77 6.53
CA GLY A 99 -3.82 -13.47 5.25
C GLY A 99 -5.13 -13.41 4.45
N ILE A 100 -6.06 -12.53 4.80
CA ILE A 100 -7.19 -12.22 3.91
C ILE A 100 -6.66 -11.36 2.75
N VAL A 101 -7.01 -11.72 1.53
CA VAL A 101 -6.59 -11.03 0.31
C VAL A 101 -7.79 -10.30 -0.30
N ALA A 102 -7.58 -9.06 -0.72
CA ALA A 102 -8.50 -8.31 -1.55
C ALA A 102 -7.87 -8.05 -2.92
N ALA A 103 -8.61 -8.31 -3.98
CA ALA A 103 -8.23 -7.97 -5.35
C ALA A 103 -9.22 -6.95 -5.92
N LEU A 104 -8.71 -5.79 -6.29
CA LEU A 104 -9.43 -4.79 -7.07
C LEU A 104 -9.34 -5.17 -8.53
N VAL A 105 -10.49 -5.44 -9.14
CA VAL A 105 -10.62 -5.87 -10.53
C VAL A 105 -11.67 -5.01 -11.23
N GLU A 106 -11.61 -4.91 -12.55
CA GLU A 106 -12.56 -4.10 -13.30
C GLU A 106 -12.94 -4.70 -14.67
N ASP A 107 -14.11 -4.34 -15.11
CA ASP A 107 -14.55 -4.42 -16.51
C ASP A 107 -14.78 -3.01 -17.08
N SER A 108 -15.36 -2.93 -18.29
CA SER A 108 -15.62 -1.64 -18.95
C SER A 108 -16.68 -0.77 -18.23
N ASN A 109 -17.44 -1.30 -17.30
CA ASN A 109 -18.61 -0.63 -16.72
C ASN A 109 -18.56 -0.50 -15.19
N ALA A 110 -17.78 -1.32 -14.53
CA ALA A 110 -17.74 -1.40 -13.07
C ALA A 110 -16.37 -1.83 -12.54
N SER A 111 -16.07 -1.40 -11.32
CA SER A 111 -14.99 -1.94 -10.51
C SER A 111 -15.55 -2.86 -9.43
N TYR A 112 -14.79 -3.89 -9.09
CA TYR A 112 -15.15 -4.87 -8.08
C TYR A 112 -13.99 -5.08 -7.12
N VAL A 113 -14.31 -5.43 -5.88
CA VAL A 113 -13.34 -6.01 -4.95
C VAL A 113 -13.79 -7.43 -4.64
N THR A 114 -12.94 -8.39 -4.92
CA THR A 114 -13.12 -9.81 -4.59
C THR A 114 -12.16 -10.20 -3.48
N PHE A 115 -12.57 -11.14 -2.64
CA PHE A 115 -11.84 -11.49 -1.43
C PHE A 115 -11.51 -12.98 -1.39
N PHE A 116 -10.32 -13.29 -0.89
CA PHE A 116 -9.84 -14.66 -0.76
C PHE A 116 -9.26 -14.89 0.62
N LYS A 117 -9.36 -16.13 1.10
CA LYS A 117 -8.61 -16.60 2.26
C LYS A 117 -7.16 -16.85 1.88
N LYS A 118 -6.29 -17.01 2.87
CA LYS A 118 -4.87 -17.29 2.67
C LYS A 118 -4.58 -18.56 1.85
N ASP A 119 -5.50 -19.52 1.81
CA ASP A 119 -5.40 -20.75 1.01
C ASP A 119 -5.87 -20.57 -0.45
N GLY A 120 -6.28 -19.36 -0.84
CA GLY A 120 -6.78 -19.02 -2.16
C GLY A 120 -8.26 -19.28 -2.37
N SER A 121 -8.98 -19.84 -1.39
CA SER A 121 -10.44 -20.02 -1.48
C SER A 121 -11.16 -18.66 -1.41
N GLU A 122 -12.16 -18.47 -2.26
CA GLU A 122 -12.95 -17.24 -2.33
C GLU A 122 -13.83 -17.07 -1.09
N LEU A 123 -13.93 -15.82 -0.60
CA LEU A 123 -14.89 -15.41 0.41
C LEU A 123 -16.16 -14.88 -0.27
N ASP A 124 -17.31 -15.16 0.33
CA ASP A 124 -18.60 -14.61 -0.12
C ASP A 124 -18.79 -13.14 0.32
N TRP A 125 -17.76 -12.34 0.04
CA TRP A 125 -17.75 -10.89 0.23
C TRP A 125 -17.54 -10.25 -1.12
N ALA A 126 -18.26 -9.18 -1.41
CA ALA A 126 -18.05 -8.44 -2.65
C ALA A 126 -18.38 -6.96 -2.45
N ILE A 127 -17.61 -6.11 -3.11
CA ILE A 127 -17.90 -4.70 -3.30
C ILE A 127 -18.00 -4.46 -4.79
N LYS A 128 -19.03 -3.73 -5.23
CA LYS A 128 -19.23 -3.34 -6.61
C LYS A 128 -19.51 -1.86 -6.68
N THR A 129 -18.81 -1.17 -7.57
CA THR A 129 -19.08 0.21 -7.93
C THR A 129 -19.33 0.31 -9.43
N VAL A 130 -20.36 1.08 -9.80
CA VAL A 130 -20.71 1.32 -11.22
C VAL A 130 -20.10 2.65 -11.62
N MET A 131 -19.29 2.66 -12.67
CA MET A 131 -18.53 3.84 -13.12
C MET A 131 -19.41 5.06 -13.41
N SER A 132 -20.60 4.86 -13.97
CA SER A 132 -21.55 5.93 -14.27
C SER A 132 -22.22 6.56 -13.04
N GLY A 133 -22.16 5.91 -11.87
CA GLY A 133 -22.82 6.36 -10.64
C GLY A 133 -21.88 6.56 -9.45
N ASN A 134 -20.96 5.63 -9.27
CA ASN A 134 -20.07 5.60 -8.09
C ASN A 134 -18.64 6.01 -8.41
N GLY A 135 -18.17 5.84 -9.67
CA GLY A 135 -16.80 6.15 -10.08
C GLY A 135 -15.88 4.94 -10.19
N TYR A 136 -14.58 5.21 -10.24
CA TYR A 136 -13.50 4.23 -10.37
C TYR A 136 -12.82 4.01 -9.04
N LEU A 137 -12.62 2.76 -8.66
CA LEU A 137 -11.79 2.43 -7.51
C LEU A 137 -10.31 2.55 -7.87
N MET A 138 -9.57 3.31 -7.06
CA MET A 138 -8.15 3.58 -7.26
C MET A 138 -7.25 2.63 -6.46
N ASP A 139 -7.62 2.32 -5.22
CA ASP A 139 -6.86 1.47 -4.32
C ASP A 139 -7.73 0.85 -3.24
N VAL A 140 -7.22 -0.24 -2.65
CA VAL A 140 -7.87 -1.01 -1.58
C VAL A 140 -6.87 -1.33 -0.48
N SER A 141 -7.32 -1.22 0.76
CA SER A 141 -6.56 -1.66 1.93
C SER A 141 -7.46 -2.36 2.94
N LEU A 142 -6.89 -3.34 3.63
CA LEU A 142 -7.57 -4.16 4.62
C LEU A 142 -7.06 -3.85 6.03
N SER A 143 -7.97 -3.88 7.02
CA SER A 143 -7.58 -3.92 8.44
C SER A 143 -6.72 -5.17 8.73
N PRO A 144 -5.96 -5.20 9.85
CA PRO A 144 -5.13 -6.35 10.19
C PRO A 144 -5.87 -7.69 10.21
N ASP A 145 -7.11 -7.72 10.70
CA ASP A 145 -7.95 -8.92 10.72
C ASP A 145 -8.64 -9.21 9.36
N GLY A 146 -8.58 -8.26 8.41
CA GLY A 146 -9.14 -8.36 7.06
C GLY A 146 -10.64 -8.10 6.98
N THR A 147 -11.32 -7.75 8.07
CA THR A 147 -12.79 -7.56 8.08
C THR A 147 -13.23 -6.16 7.70
N GLN A 148 -12.37 -5.16 7.85
CA GLN A 148 -12.62 -3.80 7.42
C GLN A 148 -11.86 -3.49 6.13
N VAL A 149 -12.51 -2.75 5.24
CA VAL A 149 -11.97 -2.40 3.92
C VAL A 149 -12.03 -0.90 3.74
N MET A 150 -10.91 -0.30 3.38
CA MET A 150 -10.79 1.10 2.97
C MET A 150 -10.57 1.18 1.48
N LEU A 151 -11.31 2.02 0.80
CA LEU A 151 -11.21 2.25 -0.64
C LEU A 151 -11.02 3.72 -0.94
N SER A 152 -10.29 4.01 -2.01
CA SER A 152 -10.28 5.30 -2.69
C SER A 152 -11.12 5.21 -3.95
N ASP A 153 -12.08 6.10 -4.11
CA ASP A 153 -13.03 6.15 -5.20
C ASP A 153 -12.90 7.51 -5.92
N LEU A 154 -12.67 7.48 -7.23
CA LEU A 154 -12.57 8.64 -8.10
C LEU A 154 -13.82 8.76 -8.96
N TYR A 155 -14.58 9.84 -8.83
CA TYR A 155 -15.85 10.02 -9.52
C TYR A 155 -15.98 11.42 -10.15
N LEU A 156 -16.94 11.57 -11.04
CA LEU A 156 -17.27 12.84 -11.68
C LEU A 156 -18.48 13.48 -10.99
N GLN A 157 -18.32 14.73 -10.57
CA GLN A 157 -19.40 15.57 -10.07
C GLN A 157 -19.35 16.92 -10.74
N ASP A 158 -20.44 17.32 -11.37
CA ASP A 158 -20.58 18.63 -12.06
C ASP A 158 -19.46 18.90 -13.09
N GLY A 159 -18.94 17.82 -13.73
CA GLY A 159 -17.88 17.89 -14.72
C GLY A 159 -16.45 17.97 -14.13
N ALA A 160 -16.30 17.96 -12.81
CA ALA A 160 -15.02 17.91 -12.12
C ALA A 160 -14.76 16.51 -11.55
N LEU A 161 -13.48 16.09 -11.56
CA LEU A 161 -13.04 14.90 -10.85
C LEU A 161 -13.05 15.19 -9.34
N LYS A 162 -13.60 14.27 -8.59
CA LYS A 162 -13.65 14.26 -7.13
C LYS A 162 -13.15 12.94 -6.60
N ASN A 163 -12.62 12.97 -5.39
CA ASN A 163 -12.20 11.77 -4.70
C ASN A 163 -13.02 11.57 -3.42
N ARG A 164 -13.31 10.30 -3.12
CA ARG A 164 -13.99 9.90 -1.89
C ARG A 164 -13.28 8.71 -1.27
N ILE A 165 -13.12 8.75 0.04
CA ILE A 165 -12.65 7.61 0.82
C ILE A 165 -13.84 6.93 1.45
N VAL A 166 -13.95 5.61 1.28
CA VAL A 166 -15.07 4.82 1.80
C VAL A 166 -14.58 3.65 2.64
N PHE A 167 -15.36 3.31 3.67
CA PHE A 167 -15.07 2.23 4.59
C PHE A 167 -16.21 1.23 4.63
N TYR A 168 -15.86 -0.04 4.54
CA TYR A 168 -16.77 -1.18 4.65
C TYR A 168 -16.38 -2.04 5.85
N ASN A 169 -17.37 -2.71 6.46
CA ASN A 169 -17.14 -3.62 7.56
C ASN A 169 -17.88 -4.94 7.35
N PHE A 170 -17.13 -6.00 7.04
CA PHE A 170 -17.64 -7.36 6.80
C PHE A 170 -17.73 -8.21 8.08
N SER A 171 -17.35 -7.66 9.24
CA SER A 171 -17.55 -8.32 10.52
C SER A 171 -19.03 -8.34 10.95
N GLU A 172 -19.33 -8.97 12.08
CA GLU A 172 -20.66 -8.96 12.70
C GLU A 172 -21.16 -7.54 13.01
N TYR A 173 -20.25 -6.59 13.28
CA TYR A 173 -20.60 -5.20 13.56
C TYR A 173 -21.17 -4.47 12.33
N GLY A 174 -20.70 -4.79 11.13
CA GLY A 174 -21.15 -4.16 9.88
C GLY A 174 -22.40 -4.79 9.26
N LYS A 175 -22.91 -5.91 9.79
CA LYS A 175 -23.95 -6.67 9.12
C LYS A 175 -25.30 -5.95 8.96
N ASN A 176 -25.59 -4.99 9.81
CA ASN A 176 -26.83 -4.21 9.76
C ASN A 176 -26.70 -2.93 8.90
N TYR A 177 -25.53 -2.64 8.36
CA TYR A 177 -25.32 -1.52 7.44
C TYR A 177 -25.60 -1.96 6.01
N PRO A 178 -26.33 -1.14 5.21
CA PRO A 178 -26.54 -1.43 3.80
C PRO A 178 -25.21 -1.64 3.07
N ASP A 179 -25.11 -2.73 2.33
CA ASP A 179 -23.89 -3.11 1.58
C ASP A 179 -22.61 -3.15 2.42
N ARG A 180 -22.73 -3.26 3.75
CA ARG A 180 -21.61 -3.19 4.70
C ARG A 180 -20.88 -1.84 4.75
N LEU A 181 -21.42 -0.80 4.12
CA LEU A 181 -20.82 0.55 4.08
C LEU A 181 -21.01 1.26 5.42
N VAL A 182 -19.92 1.62 6.10
CA VAL A 182 -19.93 2.24 7.44
C VAL A 182 -19.42 3.67 7.45
N GLY A 183 -18.80 4.16 6.36
CA GLY A 183 -18.31 5.54 6.28
C GLY A 183 -17.98 5.96 4.86
N GLY A 184 -18.12 7.26 4.59
CA GLY A 184 -17.73 7.90 3.35
C GLY A 184 -17.29 9.34 3.62
N PHE A 185 -16.19 9.77 2.98
CA PHE A 185 -15.53 11.06 3.21
C PHE A 185 -15.18 11.73 1.88
N ASP A 186 -15.72 12.90 1.64
CA ASP A 186 -15.50 13.71 0.43
C ASP A 186 -14.54 14.89 0.69
N GLU A 187 -13.95 14.98 1.89
CA GLU A 187 -13.13 16.12 2.35
C GLU A 187 -11.80 16.26 1.61
N LEU A 188 -11.35 15.24 0.86
CA LEU A 188 -10.20 15.36 -0.04
C LEU A 188 -10.48 16.29 -1.24
N GLY A 189 -11.76 16.56 -1.54
CA GLY A 189 -12.14 17.50 -2.58
C GLY A 189 -11.70 17.08 -3.97
N ASP A 190 -10.91 17.93 -4.63
CA ASP A 190 -10.41 17.72 -5.99
C ASP A 190 -9.08 16.96 -6.02
N SER A 191 -8.49 16.63 -4.86
CA SER A 191 -7.24 15.88 -4.76
C SER A 191 -7.43 14.45 -5.24
N ILE A 192 -6.45 13.93 -5.99
CA ILE A 192 -6.45 12.54 -6.43
C ILE A 192 -5.74 11.69 -5.39
N CYS A 193 -6.41 10.65 -4.89
CA CYS A 193 -5.86 9.74 -3.89
C CYS A 193 -5.55 8.35 -4.47
N PRO A 194 -4.33 8.09 -4.95
CA PRO A 194 -3.99 6.82 -5.56
C PRO A 194 -3.67 5.71 -4.56
N ARG A 195 -3.55 6.01 -3.27
CA ARG A 195 -3.17 5.05 -2.22
C ARG A 195 -3.93 5.26 -0.93
N VAL A 196 -4.41 4.16 -0.38
CA VAL A 196 -5.01 4.08 0.96
C VAL A 196 -4.37 2.95 1.76
N ARG A 197 -4.23 3.14 3.07
CA ARG A 197 -3.59 2.13 3.94
C ARG A 197 -4.20 2.10 5.33
N PHE A 198 -4.59 0.91 5.77
CA PHE A 198 -4.66 0.63 7.19
C PHE A 198 -3.24 0.57 7.76
N LEU A 199 -2.98 1.29 8.82
CA LEU A 199 -1.69 1.30 9.52
C LEU A 199 -1.68 0.27 10.64
N ASP A 200 -2.77 0.22 11.39
CA ASP A 200 -3.08 -0.76 12.43
C ASP A 200 -4.61 -0.97 12.52
N GLU A 201 -5.10 -1.50 13.64
CA GLU A 201 -6.54 -1.77 13.86
C GLU A 201 -7.35 -0.47 13.97
N ASP A 202 -6.75 0.60 14.50
CA ASP A 202 -7.43 1.85 14.85
C ASP A 202 -7.06 3.03 13.94
N HIS A 203 -6.04 2.89 13.08
CA HIS A 203 -5.54 3.97 12.24
C HIS A 203 -5.48 3.59 10.77
N ALA A 204 -5.89 4.53 9.93
CA ALA A 204 -5.73 4.43 8.49
C ALA A 204 -5.36 5.80 7.88
N CYS A 205 -4.77 5.79 6.70
CA CYS A 205 -4.44 7.02 5.99
C CYS A 205 -4.72 6.91 4.49
N ALA A 206 -4.98 8.06 3.88
CA ALA A 206 -5.14 8.24 2.44
C ALA A 206 -4.06 9.22 1.95
N PHE A 207 -3.31 8.80 0.95
CA PHE A 207 -2.24 9.58 0.33
C PHE A 207 -2.77 10.18 -0.97
N ALA A 208 -3.03 11.48 -0.95
CA ALA A 208 -3.40 12.25 -2.13
C ALA A 208 -2.18 12.95 -2.74
N ASP A 209 -2.38 13.56 -3.90
CA ASP A 209 -1.33 14.26 -4.65
C ASP A 209 -0.81 15.52 -3.96
N ASP A 210 -1.57 16.10 -3.03
CA ASP A 210 -1.27 17.34 -2.31
C ASP A 210 -1.53 17.28 -0.79
N GLN A 211 -1.96 16.15 -0.26
CA GLN A 211 -2.29 16.01 1.16
C GLN A 211 -2.26 14.55 1.62
N VAL A 212 -2.21 14.37 2.94
CA VAL A 212 -2.44 13.08 3.60
C VAL A 212 -3.60 13.23 4.57
N ALA A 213 -4.60 12.39 4.44
CA ALA A 213 -5.73 12.31 5.38
C ALA A 213 -5.56 11.13 6.34
N PHE A 214 -5.80 11.36 7.61
CA PHE A 214 -5.67 10.37 8.69
C PHE A 214 -7.03 10.09 9.29
N PHE A 215 -7.32 8.80 9.48
CA PHE A 215 -8.61 8.32 9.97
C PHE A 215 -8.43 7.49 11.24
N SER A 216 -9.39 7.63 12.16
CA SER A 216 -9.55 6.76 13.32
C SER A 216 -10.64 5.72 13.06
N LEU A 217 -10.34 4.47 13.37
CA LEU A 217 -11.23 3.31 13.29
C LEU A 217 -11.54 2.75 14.71
N GLU A 218 -11.26 3.49 15.80
CA GLU A 218 -11.63 3.09 17.16
C GLU A 218 -13.11 2.69 17.25
N ASN A 219 -13.97 3.37 16.49
CA ASN A 219 -15.34 2.93 16.26
C ASN A 219 -15.45 2.30 14.87
N VAL A 220 -15.41 0.99 14.80
CA VAL A 220 -15.38 0.20 13.55
C VAL A 220 -16.64 0.33 12.66
N THR A 221 -17.71 0.94 13.17
CA THR A 221 -18.95 1.24 12.43
C THR A 221 -19.17 2.73 12.19
N SER A 222 -18.25 3.57 12.68
CA SER A 222 -18.28 5.02 12.48
C SER A 222 -16.85 5.55 12.41
N PRO A 223 -16.11 5.24 11.32
CA PRO A 223 -14.80 5.83 11.07
C PRO A 223 -14.84 7.35 11.13
N ALA A 224 -13.75 7.98 11.53
CA ALA A 224 -13.66 9.44 11.64
C ALA A 224 -12.42 9.97 10.93
N LEU A 225 -12.56 11.01 10.14
CA LEU A 225 -11.44 11.80 9.64
C LEU A 225 -10.91 12.66 10.81
N VAL A 226 -9.68 12.40 11.26
CA VAL A 226 -9.11 13.04 12.44
C VAL A 226 -8.12 14.14 12.10
N ARG A 227 -7.49 14.07 10.92
CA ARG A 227 -6.52 15.09 10.47
C ARG A 227 -6.34 15.07 8.96
N GLN A 228 -6.13 16.23 8.38
CA GLN A 228 -5.59 16.42 7.03
C GLN A 228 -4.28 17.19 7.16
N ALA A 229 -3.22 16.69 6.56
CA ALA A 229 -1.94 17.34 6.47
C ALA A 229 -1.71 17.77 5.01
N GLU A 230 -1.70 19.06 4.76
CA GLU A 230 -1.33 19.60 3.45
C GLU A 230 0.15 19.32 3.18
N ILE A 231 0.46 18.96 1.95
CA ILE A 231 1.81 18.70 1.46
C ILE A 231 2.14 19.75 0.40
N ASP A 232 3.15 20.55 0.68
CA ASP A 232 3.67 21.49 -0.30
C ASP A 232 4.40 20.75 -1.43
N GLY A 233 4.04 21.07 -2.67
CA GLY A 233 4.57 20.39 -3.85
C GLY A 233 3.89 19.06 -4.15
N GLU A 234 4.18 18.53 -5.33
CA GLU A 234 3.57 17.28 -5.79
C GLU A 234 4.16 16.07 -5.04
N VAL A 235 3.29 15.20 -4.52
CA VAL A 235 3.69 13.96 -3.85
C VAL A 235 4.31 12.99 -4.87
N ARG A 236 5.53 12.54 -4.59
CA ARG A 236 6.33 11.66 -5.45
C ARG A 236 6.50 10.25 -4.89
N GLY A 237 6.40 10.09 -3.58
CA GLY A 237 6.55 8.80 -2.94
C GLY A 237 6.01 8.78 -1.52
N VAL A 238 5.57 7.61 -1.10
CA VAL A 238 5.02 7.40 0.24
C VAL A 238 5.53 6.11 0.84
N ALA A 239 5.67 6.09 2.16
CA ALA A 239 5.93 4.89 2.94
C ALA A 239 5.13 4.93 4.24
N TRP A 240 4.89 3.77 4.80
CA TRP A 240 4.13 3.62 6.04
C TRP A 240 4.63 2.45 6.87
N SER A 241 4.37 2.52 8.14
CA SER A 241 4.42 1.44 9.11
C SER A 241 3.18 1.53 10.00
N LYS A 242 3.05 0.65 10.97
CA LYS A 242 1.95 0.75 11.95
C LYS A 242 1.99 2.05 12.77
N ASP A 243 3.18 2.62 12.98
CA ASP A 243 3.39 3.76 13.87
C ASP A 243 3.60 5.08 13.13
N TYR A 244 4.08 5.03 11.86
CA TYR A 244 4.56 6.21 11.14
C TYR A 244 4.20 6.22 9.66
N VAL A 245 4.13 7.44 9.13
CA VAL A 245 3.91 7.73 7.70
C VAL A 245 4.99 8.68 7.23
N ALA A 246 5.52 8.46 6.03
CA ALA A 246 6.47 9.34 5.37
C ALA A 246 6.03 9.66 3.95
N VAL A 247 6.22 10.91 3.55
CA VAL A 247 5.85 11.42 2.22
C VAL A 247 7.04 12.17 1.65
N ILE A 248 7.40 11.89 0.40
CA ILE A 248 8.32 12.69 -0.40
C ILE A 248 7.52 13.53 -1.37
N SER A 249 7.75 14.82 -1.37
CA SER A 249 7.19 15.78 -2.32
C SER A 249 8.27 16.61 -2.99
N ASP A 250 7.90 17.30 -4.08
CA ASP A 250 8.76 18.32 -4.67
C ASP A 250 8.96 19.46 -3.65
N ASN A 251 10.19 19.94 -3.51
CA ASN A 251 10.47 21.07 -2.62
C ASN A 251 10.17 22.40 -3.32
N THR A 252 9.17 23.13 -2.85
CA THR A 252 8.75 24.42 -3.40
C THR A 252 9.51 25.61 -2.84
N GLU A 253 10.23 25.44 -1.72
CA GLU A 253 10.98 26.53 -1.07
C GLU A 253 12.38 26.76 -1.66
N GLY A 254 12.85 25.85 -2.53
CA GLY A 254 14.16 25.92 -3.18
C GLY A 254 15.32 25.41 -2.31
N GLY A 255 16.51 25.36 -2.89
CA GLY A 255 17.71 24.86 -2.21
C GLY A 255 17.92 23.35 -2.31
N SER A 256 16.88 22.56 -2.32
CA SER A 256 16.88 21.11 -2.52
C SER A 256 15.74 20.71 -3.43
N GLU A 257 15.82 19.54 -4.08
CA GLU A 257 14.83 19.09 -5.05
C GLU A 257 13.58 18.49 -4.39
N SER A 258 13.75 17.86 -3.25
CA SER A 258 12.71 17.10 -2.57
C SER A 258 12.62 17.43 -1.08
N ARG A 259 11.42 17.26 -0.56
CA ARG A 259 11.12 17.32 0.88
C ARG A 259 10.56 15.99 1.36
N LEU A 260 11.10 15.47 2.44
CA LEU A 260 10.59 14.34 3.20
C LEU A 260 9.81 14.88 4.40
N SER A 261 8.52 14.54 4.50
CA SER A 261 7.65 14.88 5.63
C SER A 261 7.24 13.62 6.37
N MET A 262 7.28 13.64 7.71
CA MET A 262 7.04 12.48 8.55
C MET A 262 5.99 12.76 9.60
N PHE A 263 5.11 11.77 9.79
CA PHE A 263 3.96 11.85 10.69
C PHE A 263 3.84 10.58 11.53
N LYS A 264 3.20 10.68 12.69
CA LYS A 264 2.67 9.51 13.40
C LYS A 264 1.44 8.95 12.70
N SER A 265 1.00 7.76 13.08
CA SER A 265 -0.22 7.12 12.57
C SER A 265 -1.50 7.94 12.79
N ASP A 266 -1.53 8.83 13.79
CA ASP A 266 -2.63 9.76 14.08
C ASP A 266 -2.54 11.10 13.29
N GLY A 267 -1.54 11.24 12.41
CA GLY A 267 -1.26 12.45 11.64
C GLY A 267 -0.49 13.54 12.38
N THR A 268 -0.01 13.28 13.60
CA THR A 268 0.86 14.23 14.30
C THR A 268 2.19 14.39 13.55
N ALA A 269 2.51 15.63 13.13
CA ALA A 269 3.77 15.93 12.45
C ALA A 269 4.97 15.65 13.35
N MET A 270 5.99 15.00 12.78
CA MET A 270 7.22 14.62 13.47
C MET A 270 8.41 15.48 13.07
N GLY A 271 8.62 15.64 11.76
CA GLY A 271 9.73 16.42 11.23
C GLY A 271 9.75 16.41 9.71
N THR A 272 10.66 17.21 9.16
CA THR A 272 10.91 17.31 7.72
C THR A 272 12.40 17.26 7.44
N ALA A 273 12.77 16.83 6.23
CA ALA A 273 14.13 16.89 5.72
C ALA A 273 14.12 17.27 4.25
N ASP A 274 14.87 18.31 3.89
CA ASP A 274 15.07 18.70 2.51
C ASP A 274 16.34 18.02 1.97
N PHE A 275 16.25 17.48 0.77
CA PHE A 275 17.35 16.73 0.18
C PHE A 275 17.34 16.77 -1.36
N SER A 276 18.52 16.55 -1.94
CA SER A 276 18.71 16.28 -3.37
C SER A 276 19.40 14.93 -3.49
N TYR A 277 18.61 13.92 -3.81
CA TYR A 277 19.05 12.53 -3.94
C TYR A 277 18.12 11.76 -4.89
N SER A 278 18.70 11.14 -5.89
CA SER A 278 17.94 10.31 -6.82
C SER A 278 17.57 8.98 -6.18
N TRP A 279 16.43 8.94 -5.52
CA TRP A 279 15.89 7.75 -4.87
C TRP A 279 15.01 6.94 -5.83
N ARG A 280 14.90 5.64 -5.58
CA ARG A 280 13.98 4.72 -6.27
C ARG A 280 12.90 4.20 -5.33
N ASN A 281 13.31 3.85 -4.10
CA ASN A 281 12.40 3.31 -3.08
C ASN A 281 12.51 4.11 -1.79
N ILE A 282 11.39 4.15 -1.07
CA ILE A 282 11.27 4.67 0.29
C ILE A 282 10.68 3.59 1.18
N ASN A 283 11.24 3.40 2.37
CA ASN A 283 10.76 2.46 3.38
C ASN A 283 10.89 3.05 4.77
N ILE A 284 10.05 2.59 5.70
CA ILE A 284 10.17 2.87 7.14
C ILE A 284 10.59 1.59 7.85
N GLN A 285 11.65 1.69 8.67
CA GLN A 285 12.14 0.61 9.52
C GLN A 285 12.38 1.14 10.93
N GLY A 286 11.52 0.73 11.87
CA GLY A 286 11.50 1.30 13.22
C GLY A 286 11.37 2.83 13.18
N ASP A 287 12.30 3.55 13.77
CA ASP A 287 12.31 5.02 13.86
C ASP A 287 13.08 5.69 12.71
N PHE A 288 13.28 4.99 11.60
CA PHE A 288 14.06 5.50 10.47
C PHE A 288 13.30 5.40 9.15
N VAL A 289 13.48 6.43 8.33
CA VAL A 289 13.09 6.43 6.91
C VAL A 289 14.33 6.15 6.08
N ILE A 290 14.23 5.16 5.19
CA ILE A 290 15.32 4.72 4.33
C ILE A 290 14.94 5.02 2.89
N LEU A 291 15.76 5.82 2.22
CA LEU A 291 15.70 6.07 0.79
C LEU A 291 16.84 5.30 0.14
N ASN A 292 16.54 4.58 -0.94
CA ASN A 292 17.59 3.89 -1.68
C ASN A 292 17.38 3.95 -3.19
N ASN A 293 18.47 3.79 -3.90
CA ASN A 293 18.53 3.49 -5.32
C ASN A 293 19.41 2.24 -5.54
N GLU A 294 19.83 1.99 -6.77
CA GLU A 294 20.63 0.81 -7.13
C GLU A 294 22.03 0.81 -6.49
N ASN A 295 22.59 1.97 -6.14
CA ASN A 295 23.99 2.11 -5.77
C ASN A 295 24.22 2.64 -4.34
N SER A 296 23.21 3.20 -3.71
CA SER A 296 23.37 3.88 -2.43
C SER A 296 22.08 3.95 -1.63
N CYS A 297 22.18 4.30 -0.37
CA CYS A 297 21.02 4.59 0.48
C CYS A 297 21.28 5.81 1.37
N ARG A 298 20.18 6.47 1.77
CA ARG A 298 20.18 7.51 2.81
C ARG A 298 19.21 7.15 3.90
N VAL A 299 19.55 7.48 5.12
CA VAL A 299 18.73 7.17 6.29
C VAL A 299 18.46 8.45 7.07
N TYR A 300 17.19 8.72 7.33
CA TYR A 300 16.71 9.84 8.12
C TYR A 300 16.02 9.34 9.39
N SER A 301 16.24 10.04 10.50
CA SER A 301 15.38 9.86 11.68
C SER A 301 14.04 10.55 11.47
N LEU A 302 13.03 10.17 12.23
CA LEU A 302 11.68 10.78 12.16
C LEU A 302 11.64 12.28 12.51
N SER A 303 12.71 12.83 13.11
CA SER A 303 12.88 14.26 13.34
C SER A 303 13.51 15.01 12.16
N GLY A 304 13.75 14.34 11.01
CA GLY A 304 14.35 14.94 9.82
C GLY A 304 15.87 14.97 9.79
N LYS A 305 16.56 14.38 10.78
CA LYS A 305 18.01 14.36 10.79
C LYS A 305 18.58 13.20 9.96
N GLU A 306 19.42 13.53 8.97
CA GLU A 306 20.19 12.53 8.24
C GLU A 306 21.13 11.77 9.18
N ARG A 307 21.14 10.46 9.09
CA ARG A 307 21.93 9.53 9.92
C ARG A 307 22.99 8.78 9.13
N PHE A 308 22.72 8.60 7.84
CA PHE A 308 23.60 7.88 6.92
C PHE A 308 23.36 8.39 5.48
N ALA A 309 24.46 8.55 4.72
CA ALA A 309 24.47 8.90 3.31
C ALA A 309 25.59 8.14 2.57
#